data_b614ef332d65d77051816cd9a2e69d45
#
_entry.id   b614ef332d65d77051816cd9a2e69d45
#
_cell.length_a   1.000
_cell.length_b   1.000
_cell.length_c   1.000
_cell.angle_alpha   90.00
_cell.angle_beta   90.00
_cell.angle_gamma   90.00
#
_symmetry.space_group_name_H-M   'P 1'
#
loop_
_entity.id
_entity.type
_entity.pdbx_description
1 polymer ?
#
loop_
_entity_poly.entity_id
_entity_poly.type
_entity_poly.pdbx_seq_one_letter_code
_entity_poly.pdbx_strand_id
1 'polypeptide(L)'
;MKYIDYEFYKSIYGEENMQESDFNRICWKAEREVDKATTGIDGVKKLKVAFPLDEEDAEVVKRCIVELVNFLYMLEESEKNANLLNQFQKRDDGSVQGKVISSVSAGNETISYAVGKSVDTVFSNAIKDLPNKDKTIYQLISSELRDVTDANGVNLLFDGIYPCRLEENNE
;
A
#
# COMPACT_ATOMS: atom_id res chain seq x y z
N MET A 1 -18.64 -1.31 1.98
CA MET A 1 -18.70 0.12 1.58
C MET A 1 -17.42 0.38 0.83
N LYS A 2 -17.47 1.05 -0.30
CA LYS A 2 -16.29 1.46 -1.08
C LYS A 2 -16.01 2.90 -0.71
N TYR A 3 -14.80 3.21 -0.22
CA TYR A 3 -14.45 4.55 0.26
C TYR A 3 -14.01 5.47 -0.87
N ILE A 4 -13.34 4.91 -1.89
CA ILE A 4 -12.84 5.64 -3.07
C ILE A 4 -13.22 4.90 -4.36
N ASP A 5 -13.29 5.63 -5.46
CA ASP A 5 -13.45 5.09 -6.81
C ASP A 5 -12.19 5.34 -7.67
N TYR A 6 -12.22 4.81 -8.89
CA TYR A 6 -11.09 4.95 -9.81
C TYR A 6 -10.93 6.40 -10.31
N GLU A 7 -12.04 7.15 -10.44
CA GLU A 7 -12.00 8.55 -10.85
C GLU A 7 -11.28 9.41 -9.79
N PHE A 8 -11.54 9.17 -8.51
CA PHE A 8 -10.83 9.84 -7.42
C PHE A 8 -9.34 9.50 -7.42
N TYR A 9 -8.97 8.24 -7.64
CA TYR A 9 -7.57 7.83 -7.78
C TYR A 9 -6.88 8.56 -8.95
N LYS A 10 -7.52 8.59 -10.13
CA LYS A 10 -6.99 9.29 -11.30
C LYS A 10 -6.80 10.79 -11.09
N SER A 11 -7.68 11.42 -10.32
CA SER A 11 -7.55 12.85 -10.01
C SER A 11 -6.28 13.20 -9.26
N ILE A 12 -5.70 12.22 -8.53
CA ILE A 12 -4.48 12.40 -7.73
C ILE A 12 -3.23 11.96 -8.49
N TYR A 13 -3.25 10.76 -9.11
CA TYR A 13 -2.07 10.14 -9.74
C TYR A 13 -2.06 10.19 -11.26
N GLY A 14 -3.15 10.59 -11.90
CA GLY A 14 -3.29 10.59 -13.36
C GLY A 14 -3.74 9.24 -13.92
N GLU A 15 -4.08 9.25 -15.23
CA GLU A 15 -4.67 8.08 -15.91
C GLU A 15 -3.65 6.99 -16.23
N GLU A 16 -2.37 7.34 -16.40
CA GLU A 16 -1.34 6.43 -16.89
C GLU A 16 -0.70 5.57 -15.79
N ASN A 17 -0.96 5.87 -14.52
CA ASN A 17 -0.24 5.24 -13.42
C ASN A 17 -0.69 3.79 -13.16
N MET A 18 -1.98 3.49 -13.31
CA MET A 18 -2.54 2.16 -13.03
C MET A 18 -3.80 1.92 -13.86
N GLN A 19 -4.00 0.68 -14.32
CA GLN A 19 -5.25 0.29 -14.99
C GLN A 19 -6.39 0.09 -13.96
N GLU A 20 -7.63 0.34 -14.37
CA GLU A 20 -8.80 0.20 -13.50
C GLU A 20 -8.96 -1.22 -12.92
N SER A 21 -8.60 -2.25 -13.69
CA SER A 21 -8.64 -3.65 -13.23
C SER A 21 -7.71 -3.89 -12.04
N ASP A 22 -6.48 -3.33 -12.09
CA ASP A 22 -5.51 -3.44 -11.01
C ASP A 22 -5.91 -2.58 -9.83
N PHE A 23 -6.41 -1.35 -10.09
CA PHE A 23 -6.98 -0.51 -9.05
C PHE A 23 -8.07 -1.23 -8.27
N ASN A 24 -9.07 -1.80 -8.93
CA ASN A 24 -10.18 -2.47 -8.24
C ASN A 24 -9.71 -3.66 -7.38
N ARG A 25 -8.70 -4.39 -7.83
CA ARG A 25 -8.11 -5.50 -7.09
C ARG A 25 -7.32 -5.04 -5.86
N ILE A 26 -6.54 -3.97 -5.99
CA ILE A 26 -5.65 -3.47 -4.94
C ILE A 26 -6.41 -2.57 -3.96
N CYS A 27 -7.35 -1.77 -4.44
CA CYS A 27 -8.18 -0.89 -3.62
C CYS A 27 -8.88 -1.66 -2.50
N TRP A 28 -9.46 -2.85 -2.81
CA TRP A 28 -10.07 -3.68 -1.79
C TRP A 28 -9.09 -4.12 -0.67
N LYS A 29 -7.83 -4.39 -1.02
CA LYS A 29 -6.79 -4.73 -0.03
C LYS A 29 -6.46 -3.50 0.82
N ALA A 30 -6.26 -2.35 0.19
CA ALA A 30 -5.95 -1.08 0.87
C ALA A 30 -7.07 -0.69 1.85
N GLU A 31 -8.32 -0.71 1.42
CA GLU A 31 -9.48 -0.43 2.28
C GLU A 31 -9.52 -1.36 3.50
N ARG A 32 -9.19 -2.65 3.32
CA ARG A 32 -9.13 -3.60 4.44
C ARG A 32 -8.03 -3.29 5.44
N GLU A 33 -6.86 -2.87 4.99
CA GLU A 33 -5.76 -2.52 5.90
C GLU A 33 -6.09 -1.25 6.69
N VAL A 34 -6.74 -0.25 6.05
CA VAL A 34 -7.22 0.94 6.76
C VAL A 34 -8.33 0.58 7.75
N ASP A 35 -9.32 -0.23 7.35
CA ASP A 35 -10.35 -0.75 8.27
C ASP A 35 -9.73 -1.46 9.48
N LYS A 36 -8.70 -2.28 9.26
CA LYS A 36 -7.99 -3.01 10.31
C LYS A 36 -7.24 -2.08 11.26
N ALA A 37 -6.52 -1.09 10.72
CA ALA A 37 -5.77 -0.12 11.51
C ALA A 37 -6.68 0.80 12.34
N THR A 38 -7.92 1.03 11.89
CA THR A 38 -8.92 1.86 12.58
C THR A 38 -9.93 1.04 13.41
N THR A 39 -9.73 -0.28 13.52
CA THR A 39 -10.56 -1.15 14.36
C THR A 39 -10.08 -1.08 15.81
N GLY A 40 -10.96 -0.74 16.75
CA GLY A 40 -10.66 -0.72 18.16
C GLY A 40 -10.51 -2.13 18.77
N ILE A 41 -10.03 -2.19 20.02
CA ILE A 41 -9.84 -3.46 20.75
C ILE A 41 -11.15 -4.25 20.91
N ASP A 42 -12.29 -3.58 20.87
CA ASP A 42 -13.63 -4.18 20.90
C ASP A 42 -14.10 -4.75 19.56
N GLY A 43 -13.27 -4.64 18.51
CA GLY A 43 -13.55 -5.12 17.16
C GLY A 43 -14.47 -4.20 16.34
N VAL A 44 -14.79 -3.00 16.84
CA VAL A 44 -15.61 -2.03 16.11
C VAL A 44 -14.80 -1.39 14.99
N LYS A 45 -15.30 -1.51 13.78
CA LYS A 45 -14.74 -0.87 12.58
C LYS A 45 -15.26 0.55 12.47
N LYS A 46 -14.54 1.50 13.05
CA LYS A 46 -14.96 2.90 13.19
C LYS A 46 -15.41 3.53 11.87
N LEU A 47 -14.62 3.38 10.79
CA LEU A 47 -14.96 3.92 9.47
C LEU A 47 -16.25 3.37 8.87
N LYS A 48 -16.67 2.16 9.28
CA LYS A 48 -17.95 1.57 8.82
C LYS A 48 -19.14 2.01 9.66
N VAL A 49 -18.90 2.29 10.93
CA VAL A 49 -19.94 2.72 11.88
C VAL A 49 -20.18 4.22 11.74
N ALA A 50 -19.11 5.01 11.68
CA ALA A 50 -19.17 6.46 11.70
C ALA A 50 -18.05 7.06 10.84
N PHE A 51 -18.25 7.06 9.51
CA PHE A 51 -17.31 7.73 8.60
C PHE A 51 -17.26 9.23 8.92
N PRO A 52 -16.08 9.89 8.85
CA PRO A 52 -15.96 11.31 9.13
C PRO A 52 -17.01 12.18 8.40
N LEU A 53 -17.65 13.08 9.13
CA LEU A 53 -18.61 14.05 8.56
C LEU A 53 -17.91 15.32 8.11
N ASP A 54 -16.79 15.65 8.73
CA ASP A 54 -15.98 16.78 8.31
C ASP A 54 -15.36 16.48 6.93
N GLU A 55 -15.46 17.47 6.02
CA GLU A 55 -14.99 17.27 4.64
C GLU A 55 -13.47 17.09 4.57
N GLU A 56 -12.71 17.79 5.43
CA GLU A 56 -11.25 17.69 5.48
C GLU A 56 -10.83 16.32 6.01
N ASP A 57 -11.40 15.88 7.14
CA ASP A 57 -11.15 14.55 7.70
C ASP A 57 -11.53 13.42 6.72
N ALA A 58 -12.68 13.56 6.04
CA ALA A 58 -13.12 12.61 5.03
C ALA A 58 -12.18 12.54 3.83
N GLU A 59 -11.66 13.69 3.38
CA GLU A 59 -10.68 13.76 2.29
C GLU A 59 -9.35 13.13 2.70
N VAL A 60 -8.87 13.36 3.93
CA VAL A 60 -7.64 12.74 4.46
C VAL A 60 -7.76 11.23 4.47
N VAL A 61 -8.89 10.67 4.91
CA VAL A 61 -9.13 9.20 4.87
C VAL A 61 -9.05 8.67 3.44
N LYS A 62 -9.69 9.35 2.48
CA LYS A 62 -9.67 8.94 1.07
C LYS A 62 -8.25 9.00 0.48
N ARG A 63 -7.50 10.07 0.78
CA ARG A 63 -6.11 10.22 0.33
C ARG A 63 -5.20 9.16 0.93
N CYS A 64 -5.34 8.86 2.20
CA CYS A 64 -4.62 7.76 2.86
C CYS A 64 -4.85 6.43 2.12
N ILE A 65 -6.09 6.13 1.72
CA ILE A 65 -6.40 4.91 0.95
C ILE A 65 -5.73 4.96 -0.42
N VAL A 66 -5.76 6.10 -1.12
CA VAL A 66 -5.11 6.27 -2.44
C VAL A 66 -3.60 6.06 -2.35
N GLU A 67 -2.95 6.63 -1.34
CA GLU A 67 -1.51 6.43 -1.09
C GLU A 67 -1.19 4.95 -0.84
N LEU A 68 -2.02 4.28 -0.05
CA LEU A 68 -1.85 2.86 0.25
C LEU A 68 -2.09 1.99 -1.00
N VAL A 69 -3.06 2.34 -1.86
CA VAL A 69 -3.26 1.67 -3.15
C VAL A 69 -2.01 1.77 -4.01
N ASN A 70 -1.46 2.97 -4.14
CA ASN A 70 -0.24 3.20 -4.92
C ASN A 70 0.96 2.45 -4.32
N PHE A 71 1.15 2.48 -3.01
CA PHE A 71 2.20 1.74 -2.32
C PHE A 71 2.10 0.22 -2.57
N LEU A 72 0.91 -0.36 -2.43
CA LEU A 72 0.69 -1.79 -2.65
C LEU A 72 0.90 -2.19 -4.12
N TYR A 73 0.53 -1.32 -5.06
CA TYR A 73 0.78 -1.54 -6.48
C TYR A 73 2.27 -1.57 -6.80
N MET A 74 3.02 -0.57 -6.33
CA MET A 74 4.47 -0.51 -6.53
C MET A 74 5.18 -1.69 -5.86
N LEU A 75 4.68 -2.15 -4.72
CA LEU A 75 5.20 -3.33 -4.04
C LEU A 75 5.02 -4.59 -4.89
N GLU A 76 3.81 -4.82 -5.44
CA GLU A 76 3.53 -5.96 -6.32
C GLU A 76 4.38 -5.91 -7.61
N GLU A 77 4.55 -4.74 -8.21
CA GLU A 77 5.43 -4.57 -9.38
C GLU A 77 6.90 -4.87 -9.04
N SER A 78 7.36 -4.43 -7.88
CA SER A 78 8.71 -4.72 -7.41
C SER A 78 8.91 -6.21 -7.13
N GLU A 79 7.92 -6.90 -6.56
CA GLU A 79 7.93 -8.36 -6.35
C GLU A 79 7.98 -9.12 -7.68
N LYS A 80 7.19 -8.70 -8.68
CA LYS A 80 7.22 -9.28 -10.05
C LYS A 80 8.60 -9.12 -10.67
N ASN A 81 9.18 -7.92 -10.59
CA ASN A 81 10.50 -7.63 -11.14
C ASN A 81 11.60 -8.44 -10.43
N ALA A 82 11.56 -8.56 -9.11
CA ALA A 82 12.48 -9.38 -8.35
C ALA A 82 12.38 -10.88 -8.72
N ASN A 83 11.17 -11.39 -8.92
CA ASN A 83 10.93 -12.76 -9.35
C ASN A 83 11.42 -13.02 -10.78
N LEU A 84 11.27 -12.06 -11.69
CA LEU A 84 11.83 -12.14 -13.05
C LEU A 84 13.36 -12.22 -13.00
N LEU A 85 14.00 -11.38 -12.19
CA LEU A 85 15.46 -11.41 -12.01
C LEU A 85 15.94 -12.75 -11.41
N ASN A 86 15.18 -13.33 -10.46
CA ASN A 86 15.50 -14.62 -9.88
C ASN A 86 15.32 -15.81 -10.85
N GLN A 87 14.45 -15.70 -11.87
CA GLN A 87 14.30 -16.70 -12.92
C GLN A 87 15.54 -16.79 -13.84
N PHE A 88 16.42 -15.80 -13.80
CA PHE A 88 17.69 -15.76 -14.54
C PHE A 88 18.89 -16.28 -13.74
N GLN A 89 18.65 -17.07 -12.68
CA GLN A 89 19.74 -17.62 -11.87
C GLN A 89 20.47 -18.76 -12.57
N LYS A 90 21.75 -18.87 -12.21
CA LYS A 90 22.73 -19.83 -12.68
C LYS A 90 22.23 -21.28 -12.44
N ARG A 91 22.21 -22.11 -13.49
CA ARG A 91 22.04 -23.55 -13.34
C ARG A 91 23.26 -24.16 -12.70
N ASP A 92 23.12 -25.33 -12.08
CA ASP A 92 24.22 -26.10 -11.46
C ASP A 92 25.31 -26.47 -12.47
N ASP A 93 25.03 -26.45 -13.78
CA ASP A 93 25.98 -26.67 -14.88
C ASP A 93 26.82 -25.43 -15.25
N GLY A 94 26.62 -24.30 -14.54
CA GLY A 94 27.31 -23.03 -14.79
C GLY A 94 26.72 -22.19 -15.92
N SER A 95 25.69 -22.66 -16.63
CA SER A 95 25.02 -21.89 -17.67
C SER A 95 24.02 -20.88 -17.06
N VAL A 96 23.97 -19.68 -17.63
CA VAL A 96 22.98 -18.64 -17.26
C VAL A 96 21.84 -18.72 -18.25
N GLN A 97 20.68 -19.14 -17.80
CA GLN A 97 19.48 -19.11 -18.61
C GLN A 97 18.78 -17.77 -18.43
N GLY A 98 18.90 -16.94 -19.45
CA GLY A 98 18.38 -15.58 -19.49
C GLY A 98 19.50 -14.56 -19.62
N LYS A 99 19.54 -13.85 -20.74
CA LYS A 99 20.49 -12.77 -20.95
C LYS A 99 20.09 -11.58 -20.07
N VAL A 100 20.75 -11.43 -18.92
CA VAL A 100 20.94 -10.07 -18.40
C VAL A 100 21.88 -9.41 -19.40
N ILE A 101 21.36 -8.49 -20.18
CA ILE A 101 22.21 -7.68 -21.07
C ILE A 101 23.01 -6.77 -20.14
N SER A 102 24.24 -7.21 -19.80
CA SER A 102 25.16 -6.42 -18.99
C SER A 102 25.84 -5.33 -19.79
N SER A 103 25.82 -5.42 -21.12
CA SER A 103 26.33 -4.38 -22.01
C SER A 103 25.71 -4.48 -23.37
N VAL A 104 25.46 -3.36 -24.01
CA VAL A 104 25.09 -3.24 -25.44
C VAL A 104 26.18 -2.44 -26.09
N SER A 105 26.81 -3.02 -27.13
CA SER A 105 27.77 -2.31 -27.97
C SER A 105 27.11 -1.98 -29.30
N ALA A 106 27.10 -0.72 -29.69
CA ALA A 106 26.68 -0.24 -30.97
C ALA A 106 27.79 0.64 -31.54
N GLY A 107 28.57 0.07 -32.50
CA GLY A 107 29.75 0.76 -33.06
C GLY A 107 30.86 0.95 -32.02
N ASN A 108 31.29 2.18 -31.83
CA ASN A 108 32.38 2.53 -30.87
C ASN A 108 31.87 2.83 -29.45
N GLU A 109 30.57 2.73 -29.20
CA GLU A 109 30.00 2.98 -27.87
C GLU A 109 29.57 1.67 -27.19
N THR A 110 30.00 1.52 -25.93
CA THR A 110 29.58 0.39 -25.09
C THR A 110 28.86 0.95 -23.90
N ILE A 111 27.57 0.65 -23.78
CA ILE A 111 26.78 0.96 -22.60
C ILE A 111 26.80 -0.27 -21.69
N SER A 112 27.49 -0.16 -20.57
CA SER A 112 27.51 -1.20 -19.54
C SER A 112 26.45 -0.89 -18.49
N TYR A 113 25.51 -1.82 -18.30
CA TYR A 113 24.58 -1.77 -17.19
C TYR A 113 25.25 -2.47 -16.01
N ALA A 114 25.54 -1.75 -14.94
CA ALA A 114 25.93 -2.37 -13.69
C ALA A 114 24.79 -3.27 -13.21
N VAL A 115 25.02 -4.58 -13.15
CA VAL A 115 24.12 -5.50 -12.44
C VAL A 115 24.09 -5.03 -10.99
N GLY A 116 23.00 -4.34 -10.63
CA GLY A 116 22.97 -3.42 -9.52
C GLY A 116 23.27 -4.10 -8.19
N LYS A 117 24.03 -3.40 -7.38
CA LYS A 117 23.84 -3.46 -5.93
C LYS A 117 22.35 -3.22 -5.68
N SER A 118 21.70 -4.12 -4.96
CA SER A 118 20.32 -3.91 -4.49
C SER A 118 20.30 -2.57 -3.76
N VAL A 119 19.64 -1.59 -4.34
CA VAL A 119 19.40 -0.34 -3.65
C VAL A 119 18.42 -0.71 -2.54
N ASP A 120 18.84 -0.60 -1.28
CA ASP A 120 17.96 -0.78 -0.13
C ASP A 120 16.95 0.37 -0.12
N THR A 121 15.85 0.15 -0.81
CA THR A 121 14.68 1.04 -0.80
C THR A 121 13.67 0.55 0.22
N VAL A 122 12.74 1.41 0.61
CA VAL A 122 11.61 1.03 1.48
C VAL A 122 10.88 -0.19 0.90
N PHE A 123 10.74 -0.25 -0.44
CA PHE A 123 10.13 -1.38 -1.15
C PHE A 123 10.95 -2.66 -1.05
N SER A 124 12.28 -2.61 -1.22
CA SER A 124 13.14 -3.78 -1.13
C SER A 124 13.13 -4.39 0.29
N ASN A 125 13.02 -3.57 1.31
CA ASN A 125 12.93 -4.02 2.69
C ASN A 125 11.54 -4.58 3.03
N ALA A 126 10.46 -4.00 2.50
CA ALA A 126 9.11 -4.52 2.66
C ALA A 126 8.90 -5.87 1.94
N ILE A 127 9.64 -6.12 0.83
CA ILE A 127 9.60 -7.40 0.09
C ILE A 127 10.32 -8.51 0.84
N LYS A 128 11.43 -8.19 1.53
CA LYS A 128 12.27 -9.20 2.18
C LYS A 128 11.62 -9.85 3.40
N ASP A 129 10.67 -9.17 4.05
CA ASP A 129 10.12 -9.63 5.31
C ASP A 129 8.67 -9.16 5.50
N LEU A 130 7.73 -10.10 5.66
CA LEU A 130 6.31 -9.83 5.91
C LEU A 130 6.06 -8.91 7.12
N PRO A 131 6.73 -9.08 8.30
CA PRO A 131 6.62 -8.16 9.42
C PRO A 131 7.01 -6.73 9.08
N ASN A 132 8.01 -6.52 8.22
CA ASN A 132 8.40 -5.19 7.77
C ASN A 132 7.35 -4.55 6.85
N LYS A 133 6.70 -5.35 5.99
CA LYS A 133 5.59 -4.89 5.15
C LYS A 133 4.43 -4.38 5.99
N ASP A 134 3.95 -5.20 6.94
CA ASP A 134 2.82 -4.84 7.81
C ASP A 134 3.14 -3.61 8.66
N LYS A 135 4.37 -3.52 9.18
CA LYS A 135 4.84 -2.36 9.92
C LYS A 135 4.84 -1.09 9.05
N THR A 136 5.32 -1.18 7.81
CA THR A 136 5.37 -0.03 6.89
C THR A 136 3.95 0.43 6.54
N ILE A 137 3.04 -0.51 6.26
CA ILE A 137 1.62 -0.21 6.00
C ILE A 137 1.00 0.50 7.21
N TYR A 138 1.19 -0.03 8.41
CA TYR A 138 0.67 0.58 9.63
C TYR A 138 1.26 1.97 9.88
N GLN A 139 2.56 2.16 9.65
CA GLN A 139 3.21 3.47 9.78
C GLN A 139 2.65 4.50 8.79
N LEU A 140 2.41 4.10 7.54
CA LEU A 140 1.81 4.97 6.53
C LEU A 140 0.39 5.40 6.98
N ILE A 141 -0.46 4.44 7.35
CA ILE A 141 -1.83 4.72 7.81
C ILE A 141 -1.81 5.61 9.06
N SER A 142 -0.94 5.29 10.03
CA SER A 142 -0.89 6.02 11.29
C SER A 142 -0.32 7.43 11.17
N SER A 143 0.55 7.69 10.20
CA SER A 143 1.03 9.05 9.92
C SER A 143 -0.06 9.94 9.35
N GLU A 144 -0.89 9.39 8.45
CA GLU A 144 -1.95 10.14 7.79
C GLU A 144 -3.17 10.35 8.69
N LEU A 145 -3.56 9.32 9.46
CA LEU A 145 -4.80 9.34 10.25
C LEU A 145 -4.61 9.76 11.71
N ARG A 146 -3.44 10.27 12.09
CA ARG A 146 -3.11 10.60 13.49
C ARG A 146 -4.14 11.49 14.18
N ASP A 147 -4.57 12.54 13.50
CA ASP A 147 -5.43 13.59 14.06
C ASP A 147 -6.86 13.53 13.50
N VAL A 148 -7.18 12.50 12.72
CA VAL A 148 -8.49 12.33 12.07
C VAL A 148 -9.50 11.74 13.02
N THR A 149 -10.71 12.32 13.04
CA THR A 149 -11.82 11.86 13.87
C THR A 149 -12.96 11.30 13.03
N ASP A 150 -13.72 10.38 13.62
CA ASP A 150 -14.97 9.89 13.02
C ASP A 150 -16.15 10.85 13.24
N ALA A 151 -17.33 10.52 12.71
CA ALA A 151 -18.55 11.31 12.85
C ALA A 151 -18.98 11.55 14.30
N ASN A 152 -18.50 10.77 15.25
CA ASN A 152 -18.77 10.91 16.69
C ASN A 152 -17.64 11.63 17.44
N GLY A 153 -16.66 12.18 16.73
CA GLY A 153 -15.50 12.87 17.31
C GLY A 153 -14.48 11.93 17.96
N VAL A 154 -14.56 10.63 17.68
CA VAL A 154 -13.58 9.65 18.18
C VAL A 154 -12.42 9.56 17.21
N ASN A 155 -11.19 9.69 17.72
CA ASN A 155 -10.00 9.52 16.88
C ASN A 155 -9.97 8.13 16.24
N LEU A 156 -9.71 8.06 14.93
CA LEU A 156 -9.71 6.81 14.17
C LEU A 156 -8.69 5.79 14.67
N LEU A 157 -7.56 6.24 15.20
CA LEU A 157 -6.50 5.39 15.74
C LEU A 157 -6.65 5.10 17.24
N PHE A 158 -7.75 5.58 17.88
CA PHE A 158 -8.02 5.27 19.28
C PHE A 158 -8.23 3.76 19.47
N ASP A 159 -7.39 3.13 20.31
CA ASP A 159 -7.40 1.69 20.55
C ASP A 159 -8.15 1.34 21.86
N GLY A 160 -9.24 2.03 22.14
CA GLY A 160 -10.11 1.76 23.28
C GLY A 160 -11.45 1.20 22.88
N ILE A 161 -12.35 1.07 23.88
CA ILE A 161 -13.75 0.69 23.65
C ILE A 161 -14.47 1.85 22.99
N TYR A 162 -15.16 1.56 21.88
CA TYR A 162 -15.87 2.58 21.12
C TYR A 162 -17.09 3.11 21.90
N PRO A 163 -17.27 4.44 22.05
CA PRO A 163 -18.28 5.03 22.95
C PRO A 163 -19.72 4.58 22.70
N CYS A 164 -20.11 4.36 21.45
CA CYS A 164 -21.48 3.93 21.10
C CYS A 164 -21.88 2.58 21.69
N ARG A 165 -20.91 1.74 22.10
CA ARG A 165 -21.20 0.43 22.70
C ARG A 165 -21.48 0.51 24.21
N LEU A 166 -21.13 1.62 24.83
CA LEU A 166 -21.40 1.85 26.27
C LEU A 166 -22.85 2.24 26.53
N GLU A 167 -23.54 2.82 25.53
CA GLU A 167 -24.94 3.24 25.65
C GLU A 167 -25.92 2.07 25.50
N GLU A 168 -25.60 1.04 24.74
CA GLU A 168 -26.45 -0.13 24.51
C GLU A 168 -26.54 -1.09 25.72
N ASN A 169 -25.64 -0.97 26.69
CA ASN A 169 -25.60 -1.85 27.85
C ASN A 169 -26.27 -1.25 29.12
N ASN A 170 -26.91 -0.07 29.02
CA ASN A 170 -27.56 0.61 30.13
C ASN A 170 -29.10 0.65 30.03
N GLU A 171 -29.70 -0.11 29.11
CA GLU A 171 -31.13 -0.42 29.05
C GLU A 171 -31.33 -1.91 29.43
#